data_e1b1d433746821a0831e95afa555a55d
#
_entry.id   e1b1d433746821a0831e95afa555a55d
#
_cell.length_a   1.000
_cell.length_b   1.000
_cell.length_c   1.000
_cell.angle_alpha   90.00
_cell.angle_beta   90.00
_cell.angle_gamma   90.00
#
_symmetry.space_group_name_H-M   'P 1'
#
loop_
_entity.id
_entity.type
_entity.pdbx_description
1 polymer ?
#
loop_
_entity_poly.entity_id
_entity_poly.type
_entity_poly.pdbx_seq_one_letter_code
_entity_poly.pdbx_strand_id
1 'polypeptide(L)'
;MKVDWKKVKLGEIATFSNGVNFGKESYTSGVKLIGVSNFGNKYFPEYEELDEINEKVLRENDYLKDGDIVFVRSNGNKELVGRCMLIQNPPSPVTYSGFCIRARLNDTATNNPRFFAYYFKSKIFRKSMSNSAVGANIQNLNQGLLSNHE
;
A
#
# COMPACT_ATOMS: atom_id res chain seq x y z
N MET A 1 32.77 -6.96 -14.22
CA MET A 1 32.08 -7.63 -13.11
C MET A 1 30.68 -8.01 -13.58
N LYS A 2 30.37 -9.31 -13.64
CA LYS A 2 29.01 -9.76 -13.92
C LYS A 2 28.16 -9.57 -12.65
N VAL A 3 27.14 -8.76 -12.71
CA VAL A 3 26.15 -8.69 -11.65
C VAL A 3 25.10 -9.75 -11.95
N ASP A 4 25.05 -10.80 -11.15
CA ASP A 4 24.02 -11.82 -11.28
C ASP A 4 22.73 -11.29 -10.63
N TRP A 5 21.84 -10.80 -11.47
CA TRP A 5 20.49 -10.38 -11.04
C TRP A 5 19.66 -11.63 -10.73
N LYS A 6 19.19 -11.71 -9.51
CA LYS A 6 18.29 -12.77 -9.09
C LYS A 6 16.86 -12.27 -9.13
N LYS A 7 16.01 -13.00 -9.83
CA LYS A 7 14.56 -12.75 -9.77
C LYS A 7 13.98 -13.35 -8.50
N VAL A 8 13.17 -12.58 -7.81
CA VAL A 8 12.47 -13.03 -6.61
C VAL A 8 11.01 -12.59 -6.69
N LYS A 9 10.12 -13.38 -6.10
CA LYS A 9 8.72 -12.97 -5.95
C LYS A 9 8.59 -11.98 -4.79
N LEU A 10 7.70 -11.02 -4.90
CA LEU A 10 7.45 -10.05 -3.82
C LEU A 10 7.08 -10.76 -2.51
N GLY A 11 6.35 -11.87 -2.57
CA GLY A 11 5.99 -12.64 -1.38
C GLY A 11 7.17 -13.24 -0.62
N GLU A 12 8.35 -13.32 -1.24
CA GLU A 12 9.57 -13.79 -0.58
C GLU A 12 10.26 -12.67 0.22
N ILE A 13 9.99 -11.40 -0.11
CA ILE A 13 10.65 -10.25 0.50
C ILE A 13 9.71 -9.29 1.21
N ALA A 14 8.41 -9.56 1.17
CA ALA A 14 7.40 -8.71 1.80
C ALA A 14 6.23 -9.54 2.31
N THR A 15 5.54 -8.99 3.30
CA THR A 15 4.25 -9.49 3.77
C THR A 15 3.15 -8.51 3.39
N PHE A 16 1.95 -9.03 3.13
CA PHE A 16 0.81 -8.24 2.69
C PHE A 16 -0.36 -8.42 3.66
N SER A 17 -1.11 -7.35 3.89
CA SER A 17 -2.29 -7.38 4.75
C SER A 17 -3.32 -6.38 4.27
N ASN A 18 -4.59 -6.79 4.24
CA ASN A 18 -5.70 -5.89 3.97
C ASN A 18 -5.95 -4.99 5.19
N GLY A 19 -6.47 -3.80 4.92
CA GLY A 19 -6.81 -2.85 5.96
C GLY A 19 -8.11 -3.17 6.68
N VAL A 20 -8.52 -2.24 7.53
CA VAL A 20 -9.63 -2.41 8.48
C VAL A 20 -10.97 -2.04 7.83
N ASN A 21 -11.96 -2.91 8.02
CA ASN A 21 -13.35 -2.62 7.71
C ASN A 21 -14.04 -2.05 8.97
N PHE A 22 -14.76 -0.96 8.81
CA PHE A 22 -15.45 -0.30 9.91
C PHE A 22 -16.68 0.44 9.37
N GLY A 23 -17.62 0.76 10.27
CA GLY A 23 -18.82 1.54 9.93
C GLY A 23 -18.61 3.04 10.12
N LYS A 24 -19.59 3.82 9.70
CA LYS A 24 -19.57 5.29 9.81
C LYS A 24 -19.46 5.77 11.27
N GLU A 25 -19.98 5.01 12.20
CA GLU A 25 -19.93 5.30 13.64
C GLU A 25 -18.52 5.30 14.20
N SER A 26 -17.56 4.69 13.48
CA SER A 26 -16.15 4.63 13.92
C SER A 26 -15.37 5.91 13.62
N TYR A 27 -15.90 6.82 12.84
CA TYR A 27 -15.26 8.11 12.57
C TYR A 27 -15.38 9.03 13.79
N THR A 28 -14.39 8.95 14.66
CA THR A 28 -14.26 9.78 15.87
C THR A 28 -12.77 10.12 16.06
N SER A 29 -12.46 11.04 16.97
CA SER A 29 -11.06 11.30 17.32
C SER A 29 -10.36 10.02 17.76
N GLY A 30 -9.15 9.80 17.27
CA GLY A 30 -8.40 8.60 17.58
C GLY A 30 -7.15 8.43 16.72
N VAL A 31 -7.19 7.44 15.82
CA VAL A 31 -6.06 7.06 14.97
C VAL A 31 -6.27 7.57 13.56
N LYS A 32 -5.23 8.14 12.96
CA LYS A 32 -5.26 8.62 11.58
C LYS A 32 -5.51 7.45 10.63
N LEU A 33 -6.40 7.67 9.65
CA LEU A 33 -6.82 6.67 8.68
C LEU A 33 -6.44 7.07 7.27
N ILE A 34 -5.73 6.18 6.58
CA ILE A 34 -5.51 6.31 5.13
C ILE A 34 -6.64 5.62 4.40
N GLY A 35 -7.41 6.38 3.64
CA GLY A 35 -8.46 5.90 2.77
C GLY A 35 -8.14 6.16 1.31
N VAL A 36 -8.96 5.63 0.41
CA VAL A 36 -8.75 5.77 -1.04
C VAL A 36 -8.69 7.23 -1.49
N SER A 37 -9.47 8.10 -0.87
CA SER A 37 -9.49 9.54 -1.19
C SER A 37 -8.17 10.26 -0.92
N ASN A 38 -7.30 9.67 -0.10
CA ASN A 38 -5.99 10.26 0.23
C ASN A 38 -4.92 9.96 -0.82
N PHE A 39 -5.19 9.05 -1.76
CA PHE A 39 -4.25 8.69 -2.82
C PHE A 39 -4.38 9.66 -4.01
N GLY A 40 -3.24 10.07 -4.51
CA GLY A 40 -3.11 10.89 -5.69
C GLY A 40 -1.78 10.58 -6.36
N ASN A 41 -1.09 11.61 -6.86
CA ASN A 41 0.25 11.47 -7.43
C ASN A 41 1.37 11.63 -6.38
N LYS A 42 1.03 11.59 -5.11
CA LYS A 42 1.97 11.80 -4.00
C LYS A 42 2.68 10.51 -3.63
N TYR A 43 3.92 10.62 -3.18
CA TYR A 43 4.70 9.49 -2.66
C TYR A 43 4.42 9.23 -1.18
N PHE A 44 4.01 10.26 -0.44
CA PHE A 44 3.80 10.20 1.01
C PHE A 44 2.42 10.74 1.38
N PRO A 45 1.81 10.20 2.44
CA PRO A 45 0.56 10.77 2.95
C PRO A 45 0.75 12.18 3.49
N GLU A 46 -0.28 12.99 3.37
CA GLU A 46 -0.39 14.25 4.12
C GLU A 46 -1.15 13.96 5.39
N TYR A 47 -0.43 13.68 6.47
CA TYR A 47 -1.00 13.17 7.72
C TYR A 47 -2.02 14.13 8.34
N GLU A 48 -1.89 15.42 8.12
CA GLU A 48 -2.80 16.42 8.64
C GLU A 48 -4.18 16.38 7.98
N GLU A 49 -4.26 15.87 6.76
CA GLU A 49 -5.50 15.77 5.99
C GLU A 49 -6.26 14.47 6.21
N LEU A 50 -5.69 13.53 6.98
CA LEU A 50 -6.30 12.23 7.20
C LEU A 50 -7.46 12.32 8.19
N ASP A 51 -8.51 11.55 7.90
CA ASP A 51 -9.58 11.30 8.87
C ASP A 51 -9.04 10.51 10.06
N GLU A 52 -9.82 10.45 11.12
CA GLU A 52 -9.49 9.65 12.31
C GLU A 52 -10.60 8.67 12.59
N ILE A 53 -10.24 7.51 13.11
CA ILE A 53 -11.20 6.49 13.54
C ILE A 53 -10.91 6.05 14.97
N ASN A 54 -11.92 5.47 15.61
CA ASN A 54 -11.84 4.99 16.98
C ASN A 54 -10.79 3.86 17.07
N GLU A 55 -9.82 4.01 17.95
CA GLU A 55 -8.77 3.02 18.19
C GLU A 55 -9.32 1.65 18.63
N LYS A 56 -10.51 1.60 19.23
CA LYS A 56 -11.12 0.35 19.71
C LYS A 56 -11.46 -0.64 18.61
N VAL A 57 -11.60 -0.17 17.36
CA VAL A 57 -11.85 -1.05 16.20
C VAL A 57 -10.56 -1.64 15.64
N LEU A 58 -9.40 -1.26 16.16
CA LEU A 58 -8.09 -1.63 15.64
C LEU A 58 -7.44 -2.71 16.49
N ARG A 59 -6.70 -3.58 15.80
CA ARG A 59 -5.78 -4.56 16.38
C ARG A 59 -4.36 -4.08 16.17
N GLU A 60 -3.41 -4.64 16.90
CA GLU A 60 -1.99 -4.27 16.78
C GLU A 60 -1.48 -4.35 15.34
N ASN A 61 -1.86 -5.39 14.61
CA ASN A 61 -1.43 -5.57 13.22
C ASN A 61 -2.06 -4.57 12.23
N ASP A 62 -3.05 -3.82 12.65
CA ASP A 62 -3.72 -2.82 11.79
C ASP A 62 -2.97 -1.50 11.71
N TYR A 63 -1.95 -1.30 12.56
CA TYR A 63 -1.14 -0.09 12.56
C TYR A 63 -0.04 -0.15 11.52
N LEU A 64 0.15 0.97 10.83
CA LEU A 64 1.24 1.14 9.89
C LEU A 64 2.54 1.47 10.62
N LYS A 65 3.65 1.04 10.03
CA LYS A 65 5.00 1.32 10.50
C LYS A 65 5.78 2.07 9.44
N ASP A 66 6.82 2.76 9.87
CA ASP A 66 7.77 3.39 8.95
C ASP A 66 8.31 2.37 7.93
N GLY A 67 8.28 2.74 6.66
CA GLY A 67 8.69 1.86 5.57
C GLY A 67 7.58 1.01 4.96
N ASP A 68 6.39 0.99 5.54
CA ASP A 68 5.25 0.31 4.94
C ASP A 68 4.83 1.02 3.65
N ILE A 69 4.36 0.25 2.67
CA ILE A 69 3.80 0.78 1.42
C ILE A 69 2.33 0.37 1.35
N VAL A 70 1.45 1.33 1.12
CA VAL A 70 0.00 1.11 1.08
C VAL A 70 -0.49 1.28 -0.35
N PHE A 71 -1.23 0.30 -0.84
CA PHE A 71 -1.83 0.30 -2.18
C PHE A 71 -3.33 0.47 -2.10
N VAL A 72 -3.91 1.13 -3.10
CA VAL A 72 -5.35 1.06 -3.36
C VAL A 72 -5.67 -0.30 -3.95
N ARG A 73 -6.50 -1.07 -3.27
CA ARG A 73 -6.88 -2.43 -3.66
C ARG A 73 -8.05 -2.45 -4.63
N SER A 74 -9.08 -1.67 -4.35
CA SER A 74 -10.28 -1.60 -5.18
C SER A 74 -10.97 -0.25 -5.03
N ASN A 75 -11.56 0.22 -6.11
CA ASN A 75 -12.35 1.43 -6.15
C ASN A 75 -13.23 1.42 -7.39
N GLY A 76 -14.37 2.12 -7.33
CA GLY A 76 -15.19 2.38 -8.51
C GLY A 76 -14.44 3.16 -9.60
N ASN A 77 -13.49 4.01 -9.21
CA ASN A 77 -12.58 4.67 -10.13
C ASN A 77 -11.33 3.80 -10.32
N LYS A 78 -11.27 3.13 -11.46
CA LYS A 78 -10.17 2.19 -11.80
C LYS A 78 -8.81 2.87 -11.93
N GLU A 79 -8.76 4.16 -12.16
CA GLU A 79 -7.50 4.91 -12.23
C GLU A 79 -6.78 4.95 -10.87
N LEU A 80 -7.52 4.81 -9.77
CA LEU A 80 -6.95 4.82 -8.42
C LEU A 80 -6.40 3.45 -8.00
N VAL A 81 -6.91 2.36 -8.56
CA VAL A 81 -6.47 1.00 -8.20
C VAL A 81 -4.98 0.81 -8.50
N GLY A 82 -4.25 0.30 -7.54
CA GLY A 82 -2.80 0.08 -7.64
C GLY A 82 -1.93 1.29 -7.33
N ARG A 83 -2.50 2.46 -7.10
CA ARG A 83 -1.73 3.59 -6.58
C ARG A 83 -1.20 3.26 -5.21
N CYS A 84 -0.03 3.77 -4.88
CA CYS A 84 0.60 3.49 -3.60
C CYS A 84 1.24 4.71 -2.97
N MET A 85 1.45 4.64 -1.66
CA MET A 85 2.18 5.64 -0.89
C MET A 85 3.10 4.95 0.09
N LEU A 86 4.26 5.56 0.33
CA LEU A 86 5.23 5.13 1.33
C LEU A 86 4.92 5.80 2.66
N ILE A 87 4.84 5.01 3.72
CA ILE A 87 4.72 5.52 5.08
C ILE A 87 6.11 5.86 5.58
N GLN A 88 6.35 7.14 5.82
CA GLN A 88 7.64 7.64 6.29
C GLN A 88 7.43 8.58 7.47
N ASN A 89 8.05 8.25 8.60
CA ASN A 89 8.05 9.07 9.82
C ASN A 89 6.66 9.56 10.21
N PRO A 90 5.66 8.69 10.40
CA PRO A 90 4.33 9.14 10.78
C PRO A 90 4.38 9.85 12.15
N PRO A 91 3.80 11.07 12.26
CA PRO A 91 3.88 11.85 13.50
C PRO A 91 3.02 11.32 14.62
N SER A 92 2.08 10.43 14.30
CA SER A 92 1.16 9.80 15.24
C SER A 92 0.73 8.44 14.69
N PRO A 93 0.08 7.58 15.48
CA PRO A 93 -0.39 6.29 14.98
C PRO A 93 -1.29 6.43 13.76
N VAL A 94 -1.06 5.56 12.77
CA VAL A 94 -1.76 5.55 11.48
C VAL A 94 -2.22 4.14 11.15
N THR A 95 -3.43 4.04 10.61
CA THR A 95 -3.99 2.79 10.07
C THR A 95 -4.48 3.02 8.64
N TYR A 96 -5.07 2.02 8.03
CA TYR A 96 -5.54 2.07 6.63
C TYR A 96 -6.82 1.29 6.46
N SER A 97 -7.65 1.71 5.48
CA SER A 97 -8.97 1.12 5.26
C SER A 97 -8.89 -0.24 4.55
N GLY A 98 -9.98 -1.01 4.63
CA GLY A 98 -10.11 -2.30 3.95
C GLY A 98 -10.09 -2.23 2.42
N PHE A 99 -10.17 -1.03 1.85
CA PHE A 99 -9.98 -0.82 0.41
C PHE A 99 -8.50 -0.69 0.02
N CYS A 100 -7.61 -0.86 0.98
CA CYS A 100 -6.16 -0.76 0.80
C CYS A 100 -5.46 -2.04 1.24
N ILE A 101 -4.26 -2.27 0.68
CA ILE A 101 -3.37 -3.36 1.08
C ILE A 101 -2.05 -2.75 1.53
N ARG A 102 -1.54 -3.21 2.68
CA ARG A 102 -0.20 -2.87 3.15
C ARG A 102 0.81 -3.89 2.64
N ALA A 103 1.91 -3.41 2.08
CA ALA A 103 3.11 -4.20 1.85
C ALA A 103 4.17 -3.80 2.88
N ARG A 104 4.70 -4.77 3.60
CA ARG A 104 5.78 -4.57 4.58
C ARG A 104 6.98 -5.37 4.15
N LEU A 105 8.05 -4.68 3.79
CA LEU A 105 9.28 -5.33 3.34
C LEU A 105 10.03 -5.97 4.51
N ASN A 106 10.52 -7.19 4.28
CA ASN A 106 11.44 -7.86 5.19
C ASN A 106 12.84 -7.29 4.92
N ASP A 107 13.67 -7.21 5.95
CA ASP A 107 15.05 -6.77 5.81
C ASP A 107 15.20 -5.47 4.98
N THR A 108 14.79 -4.36 5.59
CA THR A 108 14.80 -3.06 4.93
C THR A 108 16.20 -2.51 4.62
N ALA A 109 17.24 -3.12 5.19
CA ALA A 109 18.63 -2.81 4.82
C ALA A 109 18.95 -3.29 3.42
N THR A 110 18.43 -4.47 3.02
CA THR A 110 18.57 -5.03 1.69
C THR A 110 17.45 -4.58 0.76
N ASN A 111 16.22 -4.57 1.26
CA ASN A 111 15.01 -4.22 0.50
C ASN A 111 14.58 -2.79 0.85
N ASN A 112 15.11 -1.82 0.12
CA ASN A 112 14.89 -0.41 0.43
C ASN A 112 13.45 0.01 0.10
N PRO A 113 12.65 0.45 1.09
CA PRO A 113 11.26 0.85 0.85
C PRO A 113 11.09 1.99 -0.15
N ARG A 114 12.02 2.94 -0.19
CA ARG A 114 11.97 4.05 -1.15
C ARG A 114 12.11 3.56 -2.57
N PHE A 115 13.04 2.63 -2.80
CA PHE A 115 13.22 2.01 -4.11
C PHE A 115 11.93 1.34 -4.56
N PHE A 116 11.33 0.53 -3.69
CA PHE A 116 10.10 -0.18 -4.01
C PHE A 116 8.92 0.76 -4.20
N ALA A 117 8.82 1.84 -3.43
CA ALA A 117 7.76 2.84 -3.63
C ALA A 117 7.85 3.48 -5.03
N TYR A 118 9.05 3.80 -5.51
CA TYR A 118 9.25 4.28 -6.88
C TYR A 118 8.92 3.20 -7.92
N TYR A 119 9.41 1.98 -7.68
CA TYR A 119 9.18 0.85 -8.58
C TYR A 119 7.69 0.57 -8.76
N PHE A 120 6.92 0.56 -7.67
CA PHE A 120 5.48 0.31 -7.71
C PHE A 120 4.69 1.41 -8.42
N LYS A 121 5.25 2.59 -8.60
CA LYS A 121 4.67 3.67 -9.39
C LYS A 121 5.06 3.61 -10.86
N SER A 122 6.01 2.74 -11.22
CA SER A 122 6.51 2.64 -12.58
C SER A 122 5.47 2.04 -13.53
N LYS A 123 5.58 2.39 -14.80
CA LYS A 123 4.74 1.81 -15.86
C LYS A 123 4.98 0.30 -16.00
N ILE A 124 6.20 -0.16 -15.74
CA ILE A 124 6.57 -1.57 -15.81
C ILE A 124 5.75 -2.38 -14.80
N PHE A 125 5.76 -1.95 -13.55
CA PHE A 125 5.00 -2.62 -12.50
C PHE A 125 3.49 -2.56 -12.76
N ARG A 126 2.98 -1.38 -13.08
CA ARG A 126 1.54 -1.20 -13.35
C ARG A 126 1.06 -2.04 -14.51
N LYS A 127 1.85 -2.14 -15.56
CA LYS A 127 1.55 -2.98 -16.72
C LYS A 127 1.53 -4.47 -16.35
N SER A 128 2.45 -4.92 -15.49
CA SER A 128 2.48 -6.31 -15.03
C SER A 128 1.28 -6.68 -14.17
N MET A 129 0.71 -5.71 -13.44
CA MET A 129 -0.47 -5.91 -12.60
C MET A 129 -1.79 -5.82 -13.38
N SER A 130 -1.78 -5.20 -14.54
CA SER A 130 -2.97 -5.15 -15.39
C SER A 130 -3.10 -6.46 -16.17
N ASN A 131 -4.30 -7.04 -16.18
CA ASN A 131 -4.57 -8.29 -16.90
C ASN A 131 -4.80 -8.08 -18.41
N SER A 132 -4.49 -6.90 -18.92
CA SER A 132 -4.76 -6.52 -20.31
C SER A 132 -3.45 -6.26 -21.04
N ALA A 133 -3.31 -6.81 -22.23
CA ALA A 133 -2.16 -6.54 -23.11
C ALA A 133 -2.04 -5.04 -23.47
N VAL A 134 -3.11 -4.30 -23.39
CA VAL A 134 -3.17 -2.85 -23.63
C VAL A 134 -2.86 -2.04 -22.37
N GLY A 135 -2.86 -2.67 -21.22
CA GLY A 135 -2.21 -2.26 -19.99
C GLY A 135 -2.59 -0.93 -19.34
N ALA A 136 -3.77 -0.38 -19.61
CA ALA A 136 -4.09 0.95 -19.12
C ALA A 136 -4.40 0.98 -17.62
N ASN A 137 -5.24 0.07 -17.11
CA ASN A 137 -5.73 0.10 -15.73
C ASN A 137 -5.66 -1.25 -15.04
N ILE A 138 -5.28 -1.24 -13.77
CA ILE A 138 -5.38 -2.39 -12.90
C ILE A 138 -6.86 -2.53 -12.49
N GLN A 139 -7.47 -3.68 -12.80
CA GLN A 139 -8.89 -3.91 -12.53
C GLN A 139 -9.14 -4.19 -11.06
N ASN A 140 -8.29 -4.97 -10.45
CA ASN A 140 -8.39 -5.36 -9.05
C ASN A 140 -7.02 -5.81 -8.57
N LEU A 141 -6.63 -5.35 -7.39
CA LEU A 141 -5.38 -5.72 -6.77
C LEU A 141 -5.67 -6.57 -5.54
N ASN A 142 -4.95 -7.68 -5.37
CA ASN A 142 -5.07 -8.53 -4.20
C ASN A 142 -3.70 -9.03 -3.73
N GLN A 143 -3.68 -9.61 -2.54
CA GLN A 143 -2.43 -10.08 -1.94
C GLN A 143 -1.73 -11.15 -2.79
N GLY A 144 -2.51 -12.02 -3.44
CA GLY A 144 -1.96 -13.08 -4.29
C GLY A 144 -1.24 -12.52 -5.52
N LEU A 145 -1.84 -11.54 -6.19
CA LEU A 145 -1.21 -10.89 -7.35
C LEU A 145 0.09 -10.19 -6.96
N LEU A 146 0.09 -9.48 -5.84
CA LEU A 146 1.30 -8.82 -5.34
C LEU A 146 2.37 -9.83 -4.95
N SER A 147 1.98 -10.87 -4.21
CA SER A 147 2.91 -11.89 -3.72
C SER A 147 3.60 -12.66 -4.84
N ASN A 148 2.91 -12.92 -5.95
CA ASN A 148 3.41 -13.69 -7.08
C ASN A 148 4.16 -12.85 -8.12
N HIS A 149 4.19 -11.53 -7.98
CA HIS A 149 4.95 -10.67 -8.87
C HIS A 149 6.46 -10.88 -8.69
N GLU A 150 7.19 -11.07 -9.82
CA GLU A 150 8.65 -11.21 -9.85
C GLU A 150 9.35 -9.90 -10.20
#